data_75f2595509e9e7c53663267c11f0fda8
#
_entry.id   75f2595509e9e7c53663267c11f0fda8
#
_cell.length_a   1.000
_cell.length_b   1.000
_cell.length_c   1.000
_cell.angle_alpha   90.00
_cell.angle_beta   90.00
_cell.angle_gamma   90.00
#
_symmetry.space_group_name_H-M   'P 1'
#
loop_
_entity.id
_entity.type
_entity.pdbx_description
1 polymer ?
#
loop_
_entity_poly.entity_id
_entity_poly.type
_entity_poly.pdbx_seq_one_letter_code
_entity_poly.pdbx_strand_id
1 'polypeptide(L)'
;MSIHQAKPYDAKKSVWVPNSNKAEGGYLEGLLESKDGKKATVMVGKEKKVFKEDEVCQMNPPVYDCAADMADLTYLGDACVLWNSVVRYKNQLIYTYSGLFCIAINPYKRFPIVSKIFNLLKMTKCAFSVHAAYHGVVCGKT
;
A
#
# COMPACT_ATOMS: atom_id res chain seq x y z
N MET A 1 11.18 14.41 7.45
CA MET A 1 12.34 13.49 7.33
C MET A 1 11.93 12.36 6.39
N SER A 2 12.52 12.32 5.20
CA SER A 2 12.24 11.30 4.18
C SER A 2 12.85 9.97 4.62
N ILE A 3 12.02 8.95 4.85
CA ILE A 3 12.43 7.63 5.35
C ILE A 3 12.91 6.73 4.18
N HIS A 4 12.91 7.23 2.97
CA HIS A 4 13.36 6.48 1.82
C HIS A 4 14.79 6.87 1.45
N GLN A 5 15.77 6.15 2.03
CA GLN A 5 17.02 5.95 1.32
C GLN A 5 16.66 5.22 0.03
N ALA A 6 16.86 5.91 -1.09
CA ALA A 6 16.54 5.38 -2.42
C ALA A 6 17.38 4.14 -2.68
N LYS A 7 16.83 2.95 -2.40
CA LYS A 7 17.38 1.71 -2.95
C LYS A 7 17.26 1.81 -4.48
N PRO A 8 18.26 1.37 -5.23
CA PRO A 8 18.19 1.38 -6.67
C PRO A 8 17.01 0.52 -7.12
N TYR A 9 15.99 1.15 -7.68
CA TYR A 9 14.83 0.49 -8.25
C TYR A 9 15.17 -0.02 -9.65
N ASP A 10 14.95 -1.31 -9.89
CA ASP A 10 15.01 -1.92 -11.21
C ASP A 10 13.63 -2.49 -11.55
N ALA A 11 12.98 -1.91 -12.57
CA ALA A 11 11.63 -2.29 -12.97
C ALA A 11 11.47 -3.79 -13.33
N LYS A 12 12.56 -4.46 -13.72
CA LYS A 12 12.53 -5.88 -14.09
C LYS A 12 12.87 -6.81 -12.92
N LYS A 13 13.57 -6.30 -11.91
CA LYS A 13 14.13 -7.12 -10.82
C LYS A 13 13.50 -6.84 -9.48
N SER A 14 12.97 -5.63 -9.26
CA SER A 14 12.34 -5.28 -7.98
C SER A 14 11.00 -5.95 -7.83
N VAL A 15 10.85 -6.80 -6.82
CA VAL A 15 9.66 -7.63 -6.59
C VAL A 15 9.27 -7.68 -5.12
N TRP A 16 7.98 -7.93 -4.89
CA TRP A 16 7.44 -8.27 -3.59
C TRP A 16 7.32 -9.78 -3.43
N VAL A 17 7.73 -10.29 -2.29
CA VAL A 17 7.59 -11.71 -1.93
C VAL A 17 6.87 -11.84 -0.59
N PRO A 18 6.08 -12.90 -0.39
CA PRO A 18 5.36 -13.10 0.86
C PRO A 18 6.34 -13.30 2.03
N ASN A 19 6.02 -12.66 3.16
CA ASN A 19 6.75 -12.87 4.40
C ASN A 19 6.13 -14.02 5.18
N SER A 20 6.92 -15.03 5.52
CA SER A 20 6.47 -16.13 6.38
C SER A 20 6.10 -15.63 7.78
N ASN A 21 6.70 -14.53 8.22
CA ASN A 21 6.41 -13.90 9.50
C ASN A 21 5.36 -12.79 9.33
N LYS A 22 4.08 -13.15 9.40
CA LYS A 22 2.95 -12.22 9.21
C LYS A 22 2.93 -11.06 10.21
N ALA A 23 3.62 -11.18 11.33
CA ALA A 23 3.69 -10.12 12.35
C ALA A 23 4.54 -8.90 11.91
N GLU A 24 5.48 -9.10 10.99
CA GLU A 24 6.38 -8.04 10.51
C GLU A 24 5.95 -7.39 9.18
N GLY A 25 4.78 -7.71 8.72
CA GLY A 25 4.24 -7.28 7.43
C GLY A 25 4.04 -8.45 6.47
N GLY A 26 3.03 -8.34 5.60
CA GLY A 26 2.63 -9.43 4.71
C GLY A 26 3.63 -9.72 3.59
N TYR A 27 4.48 -8.75 3.21
CA TYR A 27 5.39 -8.82 2.07
C TYR A 27 6.74 -8.20 2.38
N LEU A 28 7.79 -8.73 1.72
CA LEU A 28 9.17 -8.25 1.78
C LEU A 28 9.63 -7.80 0.40
N GLU A 29 10.47 -6.78 0.39
CA GLU A 29 11.16 -6.35 -0.83
C GLU A 29 12.26 -7.35 -1.20
N GLY A 30 12.34 -7.73 -2.47
CA GLY A 30 13.36 -8.60 -2.99
C GLY A 30 13.81 -8.23 -4.39
N LEU A 31 14.97 -8.76 -4.77
CA LEU A 31 15.52 -8.64 -6.12
C LEU A 31 15.45 -10.01 -6.81
N LEU A 32 14.73 -10.07 -7.92
CA LEU A 32 14.62 -11.26 -8.74
C LEU A 32 15.98 -11.55 -9.43
N GLU A 33 16.55 -12.72 -9.18
CA GLU A 33 17.77 -13.17 -9.85
C GLU A 33 17.48 -14.08 -11.05
N SER A 34 16.62 -15.06 -10.88
CA SER A 34 16.31 -16.05 -11.91
C SER A 34 14.85 -16.50 -11.82
N LYS A 35 14.28 -16.81 -12.98
CA LYS A 35 12.99 -17.48 -13.11
C LYS A 35 13.21 -18.81 -13.83
N ASP A 36 12.90 -19.92 -13.17
CA ASP A 36 12.99 -21.27 -13.70
C ASP A 36 11.60 -21.94 -13.73
N GLY A 37 10.82 -21.61 -14.77
CA GLY A 37 9.48 -22.13 -14.94
C GLY A 37 8.55 -21.72 -13.79
N LYS A 38 8.26 -22.66 -12.86
CA LYS A 38 7.33 -22.43 -11.74
C LYS A 38 7.99 -21.87 -10.48
N LYS A 39 9.31 -21.66 -10.48
CA LYS A 39 10.08 -21.19 -9.33
C LYS A 39 10.81 -19.90 -9.67
N ALA A 40 10.81 -18.97 -8.74
CA ALA A 40 11.56 -17.73 -8.81
C ALA A 40 12.56 -17.67 -7.66
N THR A 41 13.84 -17.42 -7.99
CA THR A 41 14.88 -17.18 -6.99
C THR A 41 14.97 -15.68 -6.75
N VAL A 42 14.72 -15.27 -5.53
CA VAL A 42 14.68 -13.86 -5.13
C VAL A 42 15.66 -13.64 -3.99
N MET A 43 16.47 -12.61 -4.11
CA MET A 43 17.34 -12.13 -3.05
C MET A 43 16.55 -11.21 -2.13
N VAL A 44 16.37 -11.62 -0.88
CA VAL A 44 15.72 -10.83 0.17
C VAL A 44 16.78 -10.36 1.17
N GLY A 45 17.14 -9.09 1.10
CA GLY A 45 18.27 -8.56 1.88
C GLY A 45 19.59 -9.20 1.48
N LYS A 46 20.13 -10.11 2.30
CA LYS A 46 21.38 -10.85 2.05
C LYS A 46 21.16 -12.34 1.78
N GLU A 47 19.92 -12.80 1.85
CA GLU A 47 19.58 -14.22 1.72
C GLU A 47 18.89 -14.49 0.38
N LYS A 48 19.25 -15.62 -0.26
CA LYS A 48 18.56 -16.13 -1.44
C LYS A 48 17.43 -17.05 -0.99
N LYS A 49 16.21 -16.75 -1.43
CA LYS A 49 15.03 -17.58 -1.16
C LYS A 49 14.34 -17.95 -2.46
N VAL A 50 13.76 -19.14 -2.49
CA VAL A 50 13.01 -19.63 -3.65
C VAL A 50 11.53 -19.57 -3.32
N PHE A 51 10.76 -18.91 -4.19
CA PHE A 51 9.31 -18.75 -4.10
C PHE A 51 8.66 -19.37 -5.34
N LYS A 52 7.35 -19.58 -5.27
CA LYS A 52 6.58 -19.90 -6.47
C LYS A 52 6.40 -18.63 -7.30
N GLU A 53 6.37 -18.79 -8.63
CA GLU A 53 6.19 -17.65 -9.52
C GLU A 53 4.90 -16.88 -9.23
N ASP A 54 3.81 -17.56 -8.87
CA ASP A 54 2.51 -16.99 -8.53
C ASP A 54 2.53 -16.14 -7.24
N GLU A 55 3.51 -16.35 -6.38
CA GLU A 55 3.67 -15.64 -5.12
C GLU A 55 4.52 -14.36 -5.25
N VAL A 56 5.20 -14.19 -6.37
CA VAL A 56 6.10 -13.07 -6.63
C VAL A 56 5.36 -11.97 -7.40
N CYS A 57 5.18 -10.82 -6.79
CA CYS A 57 4.52 -9.66 -7.39
C CYS A 57 5.54 -8.62 -7.81
N GLN A 58 5.33 -7.96 -8.95
CA GLN A 58 6.18 -6.86 -9.36
C GLN A 58 5.95 -5.63 -8.47
N MET A 59 7.03 -4.87 -8.25
CA MET A 59 7.00 -3.64 -7.46
C MET A 59 6.74 -2.44 -8.36
N ASN A 60 5.92 -1.51 -7.87
CA ASN A 60 5.73 -0.23 -8.54
C ASN A 60 6.98 0.65 -8.42
N PRO A 61 7.25 1.53 -9.41
CA PRO A 61 8.27 2.56 -9.28
C PRO A 61 8.07 3.44 -8.05
N PRO A 62 9.15 3.93 -7.42
CA PRO A 62 9.07 4.78 -6.23
C PRO A 62 8.27 6.08 -6.41
N VAL A 63 8.09 6.52 -7.65
CA VAL A 63 7.24 7.70 -7.97
C VAL A 63 5.79 7.50 -7.58
N TYR A 64 5.33 6.25 -7.52
CA TYR A 64 3.97 5.89 -7.09
C TYR A 64 3.86 5.57 -5.60
N ASP A 65 4.94 5.70 -4.84
CA ASP A 65 4.86 5.61 -3.39
C ASP A 65 3.95 6.73 -2.87
N CYS A 66 3.01 6.35 -2.02
CA CYS A 66 2.02 7.28 -1.48
C CYS A 66 0.99 7.81 -2.51
N ALA A 67 0.67 7.02 -3.54
CA ALA A 67 -0.34 7.39 -4.53
C ALA A 67 -1.69 7.69 -3.87
N ALA A 68 -2.32 8.79 -4.29
CA ALA A 68 -3.62 9.21 -3.77
C ALA A 68 -4.76 8.35 -4.31
N ASP A 69 -4.62 7.85 -5.53
CA ASP A 69 -5.54 6.89 -6.15
C ASP A 69 -4.78 5.61 -6.50
N MET A 70 -5.31 4.47 -6.08
CA MET A 70 -4.72 3.17 -6.40
C MET A 70 -4.89 2.80 -7.88
N ALA A 71 -5.81 3.45 -8.60
CA ALA A 71 -5.98 3.28 -10.05
C ALA A 71 -4.76 3.79 -10.85
N ASP A 72 -3.94 4.68 -10.26
CA ASP A 72 -2.72 5.20 -10.89
C ASP A 72 -1.55 4.21 -10.79
N LEU A 73 -1.64 3.16 -9.96
CA LEU A 73 -0.58 2.18 -9.79
C LEU A 73 -0.40 1.34 -11.06
N THR A 74 0.85 1.17 -11.49
CA THR A 74 1.18 0.33 -12.66
C THR A 74 0.88 -1.15 -12.40
N TYR A 75 1.20 -1.62 -11.20
CA TYR A 75 0.91 -2.99 -10.75
C TYR A 75 -0.05 -2.93 -9.57
N LEU A 76 -1.25 -3.47 -9.77
CA LEU A 76 -2.33 -3.47 -8.78
C LEU A 76 -2.45 -4.87 -8.16
N GLY A 77 -1.43 -5.28 -7.42
CA GLY A 77 -1.43 -6.51 -6.64
C GLY A 77 -1.57 -6.24 -5.14
N ASP A 78 -1.91 -7.26 -4.36
CA ASP A 78 -2.13 -7.16 -2.92
C ASP A 78 -0.95 -6.51 -2.18
N ALA A 79 0.28 -6.88 -2.57
CA ALA A 79 1.50 -6.31 -2.01
C ALA A 79 1.62 -4.81 -2.27
N CYS A 80 1.31 -4.36 -3.49
CA CYS A 80 1.39 -2.96 -3.88
C CYS A 80 0.33 -2.11 -3.18
N VAL A 81 -0.90 -2.62 -3.07
CA VAL A 81 -2.00 -1.98 -2.35
C VAL A 81 -1.67 -1.85 -0.86
N LEU A 82 -1.16 -2.93 -0.26
CA LEU A 82 -0.75 -2.92 1.15
C LEU A 82 0.39 -1.93 1.38
N TRP A 83 1.42 -1.93 0.53
CA TRP A 83 2.54 -1.01 0.63
C TRP A 83 2.08 0.45 0.54
N ASN A 84 1.29 0.80 -0.48
CA ASN A 84 0.74 2.15 -0.62
C ASN A 84 -0.05 2.56 0.64
N SER A 85 -0.89 1.67 1.14
CA SER A 85 -1.68 1.90 2.36
C SER A 85 -0.79 2.16 3.59
N VAL A 86 0.28 1.38 3.75
CA VAL A 86 1.25 1.53 4.85
C VAL A 86 2.00 2.86 4.74
N VAL A 87 2.48 3.22 3.55
CA VAL A 87 3.19 4.48 3.32
C VAL A 87 2.28 5.67 3.59
N ARG A 88 1.04 5.64 3.10
CA ARG A 88 0.03 6.68 3.35
C ARG A 88 -0.32 6.78 4.84
N TYR A 89 -0.51 5.65 5.52
CA TYR A 89 -0.77 5.64 6.95
C TYR A 89 0.38 6.26 7.76
N LYS A 90 1.64 5.94 7.43
CA LYS A 90 2.83 6.54 8.05
C LYS A 90 2.86 8.07 7.86
N ASN A 91 2.37 8.55 6.73
CA ASN A 91 2.22 9.97 6.42
C ASN A 91 0.91 10.59 6.96
N GLN A 92 0.18 9.86 7.82
CA GLN A 92 -1.09 10.28 8.40
C GLN A 92 -2.22 10.50 7.37
N LEU A 93 -2.12 9.85 6.21
CA LEU A 93 -3.12 9.90 5.14
C LEU A 93 -3.96 8.63 5.22
N ILE A 94 -5.09 8.70 5.91
CA ILE A 94 -5.96 7.53 6.16
C ILE A 94 -6.96 7.24 5.05
N TYR A 95 -7.14 8.16 4.12
CA TYR A 95 -8.04 8.01 2.98
C TYR A 95 -7.25 7.81 1.70
N THR A 96 -7.64 6.81 0.90
CA THR A 96 -7.03 6.53 -0.40
C THR A 96 -8.14 6.21 -1.39
N TYR A 97 -8.08 6.77 -2.58
CA TYR A 97 -9.03 6.45 -3.62
C TYR A 97 -8.65 5.14 -4.33
N SER A 98 -9.66 4.47 -4.88
CA SER A 98 -9.53 3.38 -5.83
C SER A 98 -10.58 3.63 -6.92
N GLY A 99 -10.26 4.51 -7.84
CA GLY A 99 -11.20 5.06 -8.81
C GLY A 99 -12.36 5.78 -8.12
N LEU A 100 -13.57 5.22 -8.22
CA LEU A 100 -14.78 5.81 -7.61
C LEU A 100 -14.94 5.49 -6.12
N PHE A 101 -14.15 4.58 -5.57
CA PHE A 101 -14.24 4.16 -4.18
C PHE A 101 -13.23 4.89 -3.31
N CYS A 102 -13.61 5.15 -2.06
CA CYS A 102 -12.71 5.70 -1.05
C CYS A 102 -12.47 4.63 0.03
N ILE A 103 -11.21 4.25 0.19
CA ILE A 103 -10.74 3.33 1.21
C ILE A 103 -10.32 4.16 2.43
N ALA A 104 -10.90 3.86 3.59
CA ALA A 104 -10.55 4.50 4.85
C ALA A 104 -9.90 3.49 5.79
N ILE A 105 -8.72 3.82 6.31
CA ILE A 105 -8.01 3.02 7.29
C ILE A 105 -8.27 3.60 8.69
N ASN A 106 -8.81 2.78 9.59
CA ASN A 106 -9.00 3.20 10.97
C ASN A 106 -7.63 3.33 11.68
N PRO A 107 -7.23 4.53 12.11
CA PRO A 107 -5.92 4.73 12.71
C PRO A 107 -5.82 4.26 14.17
N TYR A 108 -6.93 3.94 14.84
CA TYR A 108 -7.02 3.66 16.29
C TYR A 108 -6.34 4.71 17.19
N LYS A 109 -6.08 5.90 16.65
CA LYS A 109 -5.51 7.06 17.34
C LYS A 109 -6.01 8.35 16.71
N ARG A 110 -5.95 9.46 17.46
CA ARG A 110 -6.37 10.76 16.95
C ARG A 110 -5.32 11.30 15.99
N PHE A 111 -5.71 11.48 14.72
CA PHE A 111 -4.94 12.25 13.75
C PHE A 111 -5.54 13.65 13.59
N PRO A 112 -4.72 14.69 13.35
CA PRO A 112 -5.21 16.06 13.14
C PRO A 112 -5.97 16.27 11.82
N ILE A 113 -6.13 15.22 11.03
CA ILE A 113 -6.70 15.24 9.68
C ILE A 113 -8.20 15.48 9.67
N VAL A 114 -8.92 15.02 10.70
CA VAL A 114 -10.40 15.06 10.72
C VAL A 114 -10.92 16.50 10.62
N SER A 115 -10.24 17.47 11.22
CA SER A 115 -10.64 18.88 11.15
C SER A 115 -10.38 19.52 9.78
N LYS A 116 -9.31 19.13 9.08
CA LYS A 116 -8.98 19.67 7.75
C LYS A 116 -9.89 19.09 6.67
N ILE A 117 -10.18 17.79 6.71
CA ILE A 117 -11.07 17.14 5.75
C ILE A 117 -12.51 17.59 5.93
N PHE A 118 -12.97 17.82 7.18
CA PHE A 118 -14.31 18.33 7.44
C PHE A 118 -14.51 19.73 6.85
N ASN A 119 -13.47 20.57 6.86
CA ASN A 119 -13.51 21.87 6.23
C ASN A 119 -13.44 21.79 4.69
N LEU A 120 -12.73 20.81 4.13
CA LEU A 120 -12.64 20.59 2.68
C LEU A 120 -13.92 19.97 2.13
N LEU A 121 -14.55 19.05 2.85
CA LEU A 121 -15.81 18.38 2.47
C LEU A 121 -17.02 19.31 2.51
N LYS A 122 -16.98 20.39 3.30
CA LYS A 122 -18.00 21.44 3.22
C LYS A 122 -18.00 22.18 1.88
N MET A 123 -16.90 22.12 1.13
CA MET A 123 -16.73 22.83 -0.13
C MET A 123 -16.99 21.96 -1.37
N THR A 124 -17.13 20.66 -1.25
CA THR A 124 -17.36 19.76 -2.40
C THR A 124 -18.58 18.87 -2.18
N LYS A 125 -19.43 18.78 -3.22
CA LYS A 125 -20.64 17.93 -3.22
C LYS A 125 -20.37 16.42 -3.07
N CYS A 126 -19.13 16.00 -2.89
CA CYS A 126 -18.72 14.62 -2.56
C CYS A 126 -18.94 14.22 -1.09
N ALA A 127 -19.47 15.14 -0.26
CA ALA A 127 -19.71 14.92 1.18
C ALA A 127 -20.60 13.71 1.48
N PHE A 128 -21.47 13.30 0.56
CA PHE A 128 -22.44 12.24 0.82
C PHE A 128 -21.82 10.84 0.88
N SER A 129 -20.82 10.55 0.04
CA SER A 129 -20.18 9.23 0.00
C SER A 129 -19.25 8.99 1.20
N VAL A 130 -18.55 10.04 1.65
CA VAL A 130 -17.63 9.96 2.80
C VAL A 130 -18.39 9.90 4.12
N HIS A 131 -19.54 10.55 4.22
CA HIS A 131 -20.38 10.49 5.42
C HIS A 131 -20.97 9.08 5.63
N ALA A 132 -21.36 8.39 4.56
CA ALA A 132 -21.83 7.00 4.63
C ALA A 132 -20.71 6.03 5.05
N ALA A 133 -19.48 6.21 4.53
CA ALA A 133 -18.31 5.42 4.95
C ALA A 133 -17.93 5.69 6.41
N TYR A 134 -18.06 6.94 6.87
CA TYR A 134 -17.74 7.30 8.26
C TYR A 134 -18.77 6.72 9.25
N HIS A 135 -20.04 6.74 8.94
CA HIS A 135 -21.09 6.13 9.78
C HIS A 135 -21.02 4.60 9.78
N GLY A 136 -20.66 3.96 8.67
CA GLY A 136 -20.50 2.50 8.60
C GLY A 136 -19.33 1.98 9.43
N VAL A 137 -18.26 2.77 9.56
CA VAL A 137 -17.04 2.39 10.33
C VAL A 137 -17.20 2.70 11.82
N VAL A 138 -18.00 3.70 12.19
CA VAL A 138 -18.23 4.09 13.60
C VAL A 138 -19.36 3.27 14.23
N CYS A 139 -20.30 2.73 13.43
CA CYS A 139 -21.45 1.95 13.94
C CYS A 139 -21.18 0.45 14.06
N GLY A 140 -19.94 0.00 13.85
CA GLY A 140 -19.46 -1.36 14.05
C GLY A 140 -19.10 -1.65 15.50
N LYS A 141 -20.10 -1.74 16.37
CA LYS A 141 -20.21 -2.49 17.64
C LYS A 141 -19.57 -1.89 18.88
N THR A 142 -20.45 -1.49 19.73
CA THR A 142 -20.45 -1.87 21.16
C THR A 142 -20.41 -3.39 21.31
#